data_088525061a203d860b4dfe15876e4575
#
_entry.id   088525061a203d860b4dfe15876e4575
#
_cell.length_a   1.000
_cell.length_b   1.000
_cell.length_c   1.000
_cell.angle_alpha   90.00
_cell.angle_beta   90.00
_cell.angle_gamma   90.00
#
_symmetry.space_group_name_H-M   'P 1'
#
loop_
_entity.id
_entity.type
_entity.pdbx_description
1 polymer ?
#
loop_
_entity_poly.entity_id
_entity_poly.type
_entity_poly.pdbx_seq_one_letter_code
_entity_poly.pdbx_strand_id
1 'polypeptide(L)'
;MDYQTLIDAPTWAFIRASAAEYPDDTVSLTVADQRRIYDTMCRAFHRGYPPGITASDGAIAGVRCRVFDGARPAVLYLHGGGFVVGGLDSHDDICAEISARTGLAVICADYRLVPEHPHPAAYDDALAVARALLADGPLLLAGDSAGGNLAAAVSRGLRGASGLRGQVLIYPGLGGDPDSGSGLTHAHAPMLTREDVLFYTDLRHAGPPPADDPTSAPLQDHDFSGLPPTLAIGAECDPLCDDAAAYAARITAAGGRAMAVVEPGLVHGYLRARATVPRAAASFDRIIATLTAFAAGDWPSGDPQ
;
A
#
# COMPACT_ATOMS: atom_id res chain seq x y z
N MET A 1 -17.33 16.52 -7.52
CA MET A 1 -17.07 16.65 -6.06
C MET A 1 -16.38 17.99 -5.80
N ASP A 2 -16.70 18.66 -4.68
CA ASP A 2 -16.02 19.92 -4.30
C ASP A 2 -14.88 19.65 -3.32
N TYR A 3 -13.69 19.44 -3.84
CA TYR A 3 -12.50 19.16 -3.06
C TYR A 3 -12.02 20.37 -2.22
N GLN A 4 -12.42 21.60 -2.56
CA GLN A 4 -12.05 22.77 -1.76
C GLN A 4 -12.73 22.76 -0.39
N THR A 5 -13.86 22.08 -0.27
CA THR A 5 -14.57 21.92 1.00
C THR A 5 -14.09 20.70 1.79
N LEU A 6 -13.73 19.62 1.11
CA LEU A 6 -13.34 18.36 1.74
C LEU A 6 -11.90 18.37 2.25
N ILE A 7 -10.98 18.92 1.46
CA ILE A 7 -9.54 18.87 1.71
C ILE A 7 -9.11 20.10 2.50
N ASP A 8 -8.42 19.89 3.62
CA ASP A 8 -7.92 20.98 4.47
C ASP A 8 -6.66 21.66 3.89
N ALA A 9 -6.33 22.82 4.44
CA ALA A 9 -5.20 23.61 3.96
C ALA A 9 -3.83 22.89 4.05
N PRO A 10 -3.51 22.13 5.13
CA PRO A 10 -2.28 21.33 5.16
C PRO A 10 -2.22 20.26 4.05
N THR A 11 -3.32 19.55 3.79
CA THR A 11 -3.38 18.54 2.72
C THR A 11 -3.25 19.20 1.34
N TRP A 12 -3.87 20.37 1.11
CA TRP A 12 -3.66 21.15 -0.11
C TRP A 12 -2.21 21.61 -0.28
N ALA A 13 -1.52 21.94 0.81
CA ALA A 13 -0.09 22.29 0.76
C ALA A 13 0.76 21.10 0.31
N PHE A 14 0.45 19.90 0.81
CA PHE A 14 1.08 18.66 0.39
C PHE A 14 0.83 18.37 -1.11
N ILE A 15 -0.42 18.49 -1.57
CA ILE A 15 -0.77 18.28 -2.99
C ILE A 15 0.03 19.21 -3.90
N ARG A 16 0.07 20.50 -3.57
CA ARG A 16 0.84 21.49 -4.34
C ARG A 16 2.35 21.21 -4.32
N ALA A 17 2.90 20.81 -3.17
CA ALA A 17 4.31 20.46 -3.07
C ALA A 17 4.65 19.22 -3.90
N SER A 18 3.76 18.20 -3.90
CA SER A 18 3.93 17.02 -4.75
C SER A 18 3.85 17.38 -6.24
N ALA A 19 2.86 18.17 -6.65
CA ALA A 19 2.69 18.60 -8.03
C ALA A 19 3.88 19.42 -8.55
N ALA A 20 4.53 20.19 -7.70
CA ALA A 20 5.70 20.99 -8.08
C ALA A 20 6.91 20.14 -8.56
N GLU A 21 6.98 18.87 -8.16
CA GLU A 21 8.02 17.94 -8.59
C GLU A 21 7.68 17.22 -9.92
N TYR A 22 6.44 17.35 -10.40
CA TYR A 22 5.97 16.72 -11.64
C TYR A 22 5.83 17.73 -12.76
N PRO A 23 6.61 17.60 -13.86
CA PRO A 23 6.34 18.34 -15.09
C PRO A 23 4.95 18.03 -15.66
N ASP A 24 4.35 19.01 -16.34
CA ASP A 24 3.00 18.88 -16.92
C ASP A 24 2.89 17.75 -17.96
N ASP A 25 4.00 17.38 -18.59
CA ASP A 25 4.08 16.35 -19.62
C ASP A 25 4.59 14.98 -19.11
N THR A 26 4.61 14.76 -17.80
CA THR A 26 5.19 13.54 -17.17
C THR A 26 4.67 12.25 -17.77
N VAL A 27 3.40 12.15 -18.09
CA VAL A 27 2.78 10.95 -18.68
C VAL A 27 3.29 10.62 -20.09
N SER A 28 3.83 11.61 -20.81
CA SER A 28 4.43 11.43 -22.13
C SER A 28 5.91 11.08 -22.10
N LEU A 29 6.55 11.13 -20.93
CA LEU A 29 7.95 10.83 -20.73
C LEU A 29 8.22 9.33 -20.71
N THR A 30 9.48 8.95 -20.89
CA THR A 30 9.88 7.54 -20.74
C THR A 30 9.63 7.05 -19.32
N VAL A 31 9.38 5.75 -19.14
CA VAL A 31 9.22 5.15 -17.81
C VAL A 31 10.43 5.41 -16.91
N ALA A 32 11.64 5.41 -17.47
CA ALA A 32 12.85 5.74 -16.73
C ALA A 32 12.82 7.20 -16.20
N ASP A 33 12.31 8.15 -16.98
CA ASP A 33 12.13 9.53 -16.54
C ASP A 33 11.02 9.65 -15.49
N GLN A 34 9.91 8.97 -15.68
CA GLN A 34 8.82 8.93 -14.68
C GLN A 34 9.32 8.38 -13.33
N ARG A 35 10.13 7.32 -13.33
CA ARG A 35 10.76 6.76 -12.11
C ARG A 35 11.66 7.80 -11.44
N ARG A 36 12.50 8.50 -12.20
CA ARG A 36 13.39 9.53 -11.68
C ARG A 36 12.62 10.72 -11.07
N ILE A 37 11.51 11.14 -11.71
CA ILE A 37 10.63 12.20 -11.20
C ILE A 37 9.98 11.74 -9.89
N TYR A 38 9.40 10.53 -9.87
CA TYR A 38 8.80 9.95 -8.68
C TYR A 38 9.79 9.86 -7.52
N ASP A 39 11.00 9.36 -7.76
CA ASP A 39 12.06 9.29 -6.74
C ASP A 39 12.46 10.68 -6.22
N THR A 40 12.46 11.69 -7.10
CA THR A 40 12.74 13.07 -6.69
C THR A 40 11.64 13.61 -5.79
N MET A 41 10.38 13.40 -6.15
CA MET A 41 9.23 13.75 -5.32
C MET A 41 9.28 13.02 -3.96
N CYS A 42 9.56 11.71 -3.95
CA CYS A 42 9.67 10.96 -2.71
C CYS A 42 10.77 11.54 -1.79
N ARG A 43 11.94 11.90 -2.35
CA ARG A 43 13.03 12.52 -1.60
C ARG A 43 12.67 13.88 -1.00
N ALA A 44 11.80 14.65 -1.65
CA ALA A 44 11.34 15.93 -1.10
C ALA A 44 10.55 15.77 0.21
N PHE A 45 9.91 14.64 0.42
CA PHE A 45 9.16 14.33 1.65
C PHE A 45 9.92 13.42 2.63
N HIS A 46 11.08 12.91 2.24
CA HIS A 46 11.89 12.01 3.07
C HIS A 46 12.38 12.70 4.34
N ARG A 47 12.18 12.07 5.50
CA ARG A 47 12.49 12.65 6.83
C ARG A 47 13.77 12.12 7.46
N GLY A 48 14.50 11.28 6.75
CA GLY A 48 15.60 10.53 7.32
C GLY A 48 15.12 9.39 8.23
N TYR A 49 16.06 8.65 8.75
CA TYR A 49 15.75 7.56 9.67
C TYR A 49 15.66 8.07 11.11
N PRO A 50 14.71 7.55 11.91
CA PRO A 50 14.70 7.81 13.34
C PRO A 50 16.01 7.41 14.02
N PRO A 51 16.40 8.07 15.13
CA PRO A 51 17.64 7.74 15.85
C PRO A 51 17.74 6.25 16.22
N GLY A 52 18.89 5.65 15.93
CA GLY A 52 19.16 4.24 16.23
C GLY A 52 18.64 3.25 15.18
N ILE A 53 17.92 3.70 14.17
CA ILE A 53 17.47 2.83 13.08
C ILE A 53 18.53 2.83 11.97
N THR A 54 18.88 1.63 11.55
CA THR A 54 19.78 1.37 10.41
C THR A 54 19.12 0.40 9.46
N ALA A 55 19.51 0.44 8.20
CA ALA A 55 19.04 -0.47 7.17
C ALA A 55 20.21 -1.21 6.54
N SER A 56 19.95 -2.44 6.10
CA SER A 56 20.88 -3.22 5.29
C SER A 56 20.16 -3.72 4.04
N ASP A 57 20.83 -3.65 2.90
CA ASP A 57 20.32 -4.20 1.64
C ASP A 57 20.83 -5.62 1.45
N GLY A 58 19.96 -6.52 0.99
CA GLY A 58 20.27 -7.92 0.73
C GLY A 58 19.30 -8.52 -0.28
N ALA A 59 19.28 -9.85 -0.37
CA ALA A 59 18.32 -10.56 -1.21
C ALA A 59 17.61 -11.66 -0.38
N ILE A 60 16.29 -11.75 -0.53
CA ILE A 60 15.45 -12.78 0.07
C ILE A 60 14.71 -13.48 -1.08
N ALA A 61 14.85 -14.79 -1.19
CA ALA A 61 14.29 -15.58 -2.29
C ALA A 61 14.66 -15.05 -3.70
N GLY A 62 15.83 -14.42 -3.84
CA GLY A 62 16.29 -13.82 -5.11
C GLY A 62 15.79 -12.41 -5.36
N VAL A 63 14.91 -11.86 -4.54
CA VAL A 63 14.41 -10.50 -4.63
C VAL A 63 15.25 -9.58 -3.75
N ARG A 64 15.69 -8.44 -4.28
CA ARG A 64 16.39 -7.42 -3.50
C ARG A 64 15.46 -6.85 -2.43
N CYS A 65 15.95 -6.74 -1.21
CA CYS A 65 15.17 -6.23 -0.08
C CYS A 65 16.03 -5.28 0.76
N ARG A 66 15.36 -4.29 1.39
CA ARG A 66 15.94 -3.48 2.46
C ARG A 66 15.37 -3.95 3.78
N VAL A 67 16.25 -4.25 4.73
CA VAL A 67 15.92 -4.81 6.05
C VAL A 67 16.22 -3.77 7.13
N PHE A 68 15.23 -3.46 7.93
CA PHE A 68 15.34 -2.72 9.19
C PHE A 68 15.22 -3.73 10.32
N ASP A 69 16.27 -3.87 11.11
CA ASP A 69 16.33 -4.87 12.18
C ASP A 69 15.33 -4.59 13.30
N GLY A 70 14.77 -5.65 13.87
CA GLY A 70 13.77 -5.56 14.94
C GLY A 70 13.27 -6.94 15.39
N ALA A 71 12.25 -6.94 16.24
CA ALA A 71 11.62 -8.15 16.75
C ALA A 71 10.70 -8.83 15.72
N ARG A 72 10.37 -10.11 15.99
CA ARG A 72 9.31 -10.84 15.29
C ARG A 72 7.94 -10.61 15.96
N PRO A 73 6.83 -10.67 15.19
CA PRO A 73 6.74 -10.97 13.76
C PRO A 73 7.42 -9.90 12.90
N ALA A 74 7.97 -10.31 11.75
CA ALA A 74 8.45 -9.33 10.78
C ALA A 74 7.30 -8.69 10.02
N VAL A 75 7.49 -7.46 9.54
CA VAL A 75 6.57 -6.78 8.61
C VAL A 75 7.19 -6.83 7.21
N LEU A 76 6.54 -7.50 6.26
CA LEU A 76 6.86 -7.32 4.84
C LEU A 76 6.08 -6.11 4.33
N TYR A 77 6.80 -5.05 3.99
CA TYR A 77 6.24 -3.86 3.39
C TYR A 77 6.40 -3.91 1.87
N LEU A 78 5.30 -3.75 1.16
CA LEU A 78 5.23 -3.69 -0.29
C LEU A 78 4.88 -2.24 -0.69
N HIS A 79 5.76 -1.60 -1.45
CA HIS A 79 5.63 -0.17 -1.76
C HIS A 79 4.56 0.11 -2.81
N GLY A 80 4.00 1.33 -2.79
CA GLY A 80 3.13 1.87 -3.82
C GLY A 80 3.90 2.34 -5.07
N GLY A 81 3.15 2.80 -6.07
CA GLY A 81 3.73 3.34 -7.31
C GLY A 81 3.15 2.72 -8.59
N GLY A 82 1.90 2.23 -8.56
CA GLY A 82 1.18 1.74 -9.74
C GLY A 82 1.88 0.56 -10.45
N PHE A 83 2.76 -0.15 -9.78
CA PHE A 83 3.63 -1.20 -10.34
C PHE A 83 4.69 -0.70 -11.34
N VAL A 84 4.74 0.60 -11.61
CA VAL A 84 5.59 1.25 -12.62
C VAL A 84 6.77 1.96 -12.00
N VAL A 85 6.53 2.63 -10.88
CA VAL A 85 7.49 3.45 -10.16
C VAL A 85 7.62 2.99 -8.70
N GLY A 86 8.56 3.58 -7.97
CA GLY A 86 8.86 3.19 -6.60
C GLY A 86 9.96 2.14 -6.51
N GLY A 87 10.37 1.85 -5.28
CA GLY A 87 11.45 0.94 -4.95
C GLY A 87 11.88 1.13 -3.50
N LEU A 88 13.04 0.62 -3.15
CA LEU A 88 13.55 0.68 -1.77
C LEU A 88 13.67 2.12 -1.27
N ASP A 89 14.20 3.04 -2.10
CA ASP A 89 14.47 4.43 -1.70
C ASP A 89 13.21 5.31 -1.60
N SER A 90 12.11 4.89 -2.20
CA SER A 90 10.89 5.68 -2.21
C SER A 90 10.05 5.54 -0.92
N HIS A 91 10.25 4.46 -0.16
CA HIS A 91 9.45 4.14 1.03
C HIS A 91 10.31 3.77 2.25
N ASP A 92 11.62 3.95 2.17
CA ASP A 92 12.55 3.54 3.24
C ASP A 92 12.35 4.32 4.54
N ASP A 93 12.06 5.61 4.49
CA ASP A 93 11.77 6.41 5.69
C ASP A 93 10.45 6.00 6.36
N ILE A 94 9.45 5.55 5.58
CA ILE A 94 8.20 4.98 6.09
C ILE A 94 8.50 3.66 6.81
N CYS A 95 9.26 2.78 6.18
CA CYS A 95 9.68 1.50 6.76
C CYS A 95 10.53 1.69 8.01
N ALA A 96 11.48 2.63 7.99
CA ALA A 96 12.31 2.99 9.13
C ALA A 96 11.46 3.49 10.32
N GLU A 97 10.47 4.33 10.06
CA GLU A 97 9.56 4.84 11.09
C GLU A 97 8.64 3.74 11.63
N ILE A 98 8.13 2.83 10.78
CA ILE A 98 7.38 1.65 11.24
C ILE A 98 8.26 0.81 12.17
N SER A 99 9.51 0.49 11.78
CA SER A 99 10.44 -0.28 12.61
C SER A 99 10.70 0.42 13.94
N ALA A 100 11.02 1.72 13.92
CA ALA A 100 11.30 2.50 15.12
C ALA A 100 10.14 2.52 16.11
N ARG A 101 8.91 2.70 15.62
CA ARG A 101 7.72 2.88 16.44
C ARG A 101 7.10 1.59 16.93
N THR A 102 7.26 0.50 16.18
CA THR A 102 6.75 -0.83 16.57
C THR A 102 7.79 -1.69 17.25
N GLY A 103 9.09 -1.44 17.04
CA GLY A 103 10.18 -2.33 17.43
C GLY A 103 10.27 -3.60 16.59
N LEU A 104 9.47 -3.72 15.53
CA LEU A 104 9.44 -4.90 14.66
C LEU A 104 10.51 -4.82 13.55
N ALA A 105 10.99 -5.96 13.10
CA ALA A 105 11.75 -6.04 11.86
C ALA A 105 10.83 -5.66 10.68
N VAL A 106 11.31 -4.76 9.81
CA VAL A 106 10.58 -4.36 8.59
C VAL A 106 11.43 -4.69 7.37
N ILE A 107 10.84 -5.36 6.41
CA ILE A 107 11.48 -5.73 5.16
C ILE A 107 10.72 -5.07 4.02
N CYS A 108 11.39 -4.16 3.29
CA CYS A 108 10.86 -3.59 2.05
C CYS A 108 11.37 -4.40 0.87
N ALA A 109 10.47 -4.93 0.04
CA ALA A 109 10.83 -5.73 -1.13
C ALA A 109 10.85 -4.87 -2.40
N ASP A 110 11.93 -4.99 -3.16
CA ASP A 110 12.13 -4.36 -4.47
C ASP A 110 11.60 -5.29 -5.58
N TYR A 111 10.29 -5.47 -5.60
CA TYR A 111 9.63 -6.35 -6.55
C TYR A 111 9.73 -5.81 -7.98
N ARG A 112 9.72 -6.70 -8.98
CA ARG A 112 9.83 -6.35 -10.39
C ARG A 112 8.69 -5.47 -10.86
N LEU A 113 9.03 -4.45 -11.65
CA LEU A 113 8.10 -3.44 -12.14
C LEU A 113 7.77 -3.64 -13.62
N VAL A 114 6.64 -3.08 -14.02
CA VAL A 114 6.22 -2.97 -15.42
C VAL A 114 6.81 -1.70 -16.04
N PRO A 115 6.98 -1.63 -17.37
CA PRO A 115 6.58 -2.61 -18.37
C PRO A 115 7.59 -3.75 -18.57
N GLU A 116 8.75 -3.73 -17.94
CA GLU A 116 9.81 -4.72 -18.15
C GLU A 116 9.35 -6.11 -17.71
N HIS A 117 8.53 -6.18 -16.68
CA HIS A 117 8.03 -7.42 -16.09
C HIS A 117 6.53 -7.34 -15.82
N PRO A 118 5.68 -7.62 -16.83
CA PRO A 118 4.23 -7.61 -16.65
C PRO A 118 3.76 -8.56 -15.55
N HIS A 119 2.50 -8.37 -15.10
CA HIS A 119 1.84 -9.31 -14.21
C HIS A 119 1.98 -10.76 -14.72
N PRO A 120 2.29 -11.75 -13.88
CA PRO A 120 2.28 -11.72 -12.41
C PRO A 120 3.64 -11.47 -11.72
N ALA A 121 4.65 -10.94 -12.40
CA ALA A 121 6.02 -10.89 -11.90
C ALA A 121 6.15 -10.26 -10.51
N ALA A 122 5.50 -9.10 -10.26
CA ALA A 122 5.50 -8.44 -8.95
C ALA A 122 4.86 -9.30 -7.85
N TYR A 123 3.76 -9.99 -8.18
CA TYR A 123 3.11 -10.92 -7.26
C TYR A 123 4.00 -12.12 -6.93
N ASP A 124 4.65 -12.71 -7.92
CA ASP A 124 5.54 -13.85 -7.72
C ASP A 124 6.72 -13.50 -6.80
N ASP A 125 7.32 -12.32 -7.01
CA ASP A 125 8.40 -11.81 -6.15
C ASP A 125 7.92 -11.58 -4.72
N ALA A 126 6.83 -10.87 -4.54
CA ALA A 126 6.27 -10.59 -3.23
C ALA A 126 5.89 -11.87 -2.47
N LEU A 127 5.28 -12.85 -3.17
CA LEU A 127 4.92 -14.13 -2.58
C LEU A 127 6.16 -14.98 -2.22
N ALA A 128 7.20 -14.95 -3.05
CA ALA A 128 8.45 -15.66 -2.77
C ALA A 128 9.14 -15.12 -1.50
N VAL A 129 9.23 -13.79 -1.38
CA VAL A 129 9.76 -13.13 -0.17
C VAL A 129 8.91 -13.47 1.05
N ALA A 130 7.58 -13.35 0.94
CA ALA A 130 6.67 -13.64 2.05
C ALA A 130 6.78 -15.09 2.53
N ARG A 131 6.89 -16.06 1.62
CA ARG A 131 7.10 -17.49 1.98
C ARG A 131 8.43 -17.72 2.70
N ALA A 132 9.50 -17.09 2.23
CA ALA A 132 10.80 -17.20 2.88
C ALA A 132 10.77 -16.61 4.30
N LEU A 133 10.18 -15.42 4.47
CA LEU A 133 10.04 -14.77 5.78
C LEU A 133 9.14 -15.58 6.72
N LEU A 134 8.07 -16.17 6.20
CA LEU A 134 7.14 -16.98 6.98
C LEU A 134 7.76 -18.32 7.44
N ALA A 135 8.65 -18.89 6.64
CA ALA A 135 9.43 -20.08 7.04
C ALA A 135 10.41 -19.79 8.18
N ASP A 136 10.85 -18.53 8.29
CA ASP A 136 11.77 -18.05 9.34
C ASP A 136 11.04 -17.51 10.58
N GLY A 137 9.72 -17.39 10.56
CA GLY A 137 8.91 -17.01 11.71
C GLY A 137 7.62 -16.27 11.34
N PRO A 138 6.87 -15.77 12.35
CA PRO A 138 5.62 -15.05 12.11
C PRO A 138 5.83 -13.80 11.26
N LEU A 139 4.79 -13.48 10.46
CA LEU A 139 4.80 -12.43 9.45
C LEU A 139 3.55 -11.55 9.54
N LEU A 140 3.73 -10.26 9.30
CA LEU A 140 2.70 -9.27 8.98
C LEU A 140 2.92 -8.78 7.55
N LEU A 141 1.86 -8.46 6.85
CA LEU A 141 1.91 -7.82 5.54
C LEU A 141 1.44 -6.38 5.67
N ALA A 142 2.12 -5.47 5.01
CA ALA A 142 1.70 -4.09 4.89
C ALA A 142 2.04 -3.56 3.49
N GLY A 143 1.27 -2.62 3.01
CA GLY A 143 1.56 -1.96 1.74
C GLY A 143 0.56 -0.88 1.41
N ASP A 144 0.99 0.03 0.58
CA ASP A 144 0.19 1.16 0.13
C ASP A 144 -0.10 1.10 -1.37
N SER A 145 -1.30 1.49 -1.80
CA SER A 145 -1.69 1.54 -3.21
C SER A 145 -1.48 0.19 -3.93
N ALA A 146 -0.65 0.13 -4.96
CA ALA A 146 -0.22 -1.09 -5.63
C ALA A 146 0.41 -2.11 -4.66
N GLY A 147 1.15 -1.64 -3.66
CA GLY A 147 1.69 -2.50 -2.61
C GLY A 147 0.62 -3.06 -1.68
N GLY A 148 -0.45 -2.31 -1.42
CA GLY A 148 -1.64 -2.80 -0.73
C GLY A 148 -2.36 -3.89 -1.52
N ASN A 149 -2.44 -3.76 -2.84
CA ASN A 149 -2.91 -4.81 -3.73
C ASN A 149 -2.06 -6.09 -3.59
N LEU A 150 -0.73 -5.95 -3.68
CA LEU A 150 0.18 -7.09 -3.54
C LEU A 150 0.06 -7.74 -2.15
N ALA A 151 -0.07 -6.96 -1.08
CA ALA A 151 -0.25 -7.50 0.27
C ALA A 151 -1.53 -8.36 0.36
N ALA A 152 -2.65 -7.88 -0.18
CA ALA A 152 -3.90 -8.62 -0.25
C ALA A 152 -3.77 -9.90 -1.10
N ALA A 153 -3.15 -9.81 -2.28
CA ALA A 153 -2.94 -10.96 -3.16
C ALA A 153 -2.01 -12.01 -2.52
N VAL A 154 -0.91 -11.57 -1.89
CA VAL A 154 0.01 -12.45 -1.15
C VAL A 154 -0.68 -13.11 0.05
N SER A 155 -1.49 -12.36 0.78
CA SER A 155 -2.29 -12.88 1.88
C SER A 155 -3.21 -14.03 1.42
N ARG A 156 -3.85 -13.86 0.27
CA ARG A 156 -4.61 -14.93 -0.38
C ARG A 156 -3.73 -16.15 -0.71
N GLY A 157 -2.55 -15.93 -1.29
CA GLY A 157 -1.59 -16.99 -1.63
C GLY A 157 -1.01 -17.73 -0.43
N LEU A 158 -1.16 -17.14 0.78
CA LEU A 158 -0.75 -17.71 2.07
C LEU A 158 -1.95 -18.06 2.96
N ARG A 159 -3.14 -18.16 2.40
CA ARG A 159 -4.38 -18.45 3.14
C ARG A 159 -4.23 -19.65 4.06
N GLY A 160 -4.66 -19.49 5.32
CA GLY A 160 -4.59 -20.53 6.33
C GLY A 160 -3.21 -20.77 6.93
N ALA A 161 -2.20 -20.01 6.55
CA ALA A 161 -0.87 -20.10 7.15
C ALA A 161 -0.89 -19.55 8.58
N SER A 162 -0.65 -20.40 9.57
CA SER A 162 -0.75 -20.06 11.02
C SER A 162 0.23 -18.97 11.48
N GLY A 163 1.31 -18.76 10.75
CA GLY A 163 2.30 -17.72 11.03
C GLY A 163 1.96 -16.34 10.46
N LEU A 164 0.96 -16.22 9.57
CA LEU A 164 0.51 -14.93 9.04
C LEU A 164 -0.42 -14.27 10.05
N ARG A 165 0.07 -13.22 10.73
CA ARG A 165 -0.56 -12.62 11.91
C ARG A 165 -1.56 -11.51 11.58
N GLY A 166 -1.42 -10.86 10.43
CA GLY A 166 -2.31 -9.79 9.99
C GLY A 166 -1.83 -9.10 8.73
N GLN A 167 -2.69 -8.23 8.20
CA GLN A 167 -2.34 -7.34 7.08
C GLN A 167 -2.90 -5.94 7.28
N VAL A 168 -2.15 -4.93 6.83
CA VAL A 168 -2.55 -3.53 6.81
C VAL A 168 -2.46 -3.01 5.37
N LEU A 169 -3.59 -2.70 4.79
CA LEU A 169 -3.75 -2.26 3.41
C LEU A 169 -4.07 -0.77 3.39
N ILE A 170 -3.21 0.04 2.79
CA ILE A 170 -3.30 1.50 2.86
C ILE A 170 -3.69 2.03 1.49
N TYR A 171 -4.85 2.67 1.37
CA TYR A 171 -5.50 3.11 0.11
C TYR A 171 -5.27 2.14 -1.06
N PRO A 172 -5.55 0.83 -0.86
CA PRO A 172 -5.20 -0.19 -1.82
C PRO A 172 -6.10 -0.13 -3.06
N GLY A 173 -5.55 -0.39 -4.24
CA GLY A 173 -6.36 -0.69 -5.43
C GLY A 173 -6.60 -2.19 -5.52
N LEU A 174 -7.78 -2.67 -5.17
CA LEU A 174 -8.07 -4.11 -5.05
C LEU A 174 -8.88 -4.68 -6.22
N GLY A 175 -9.10 -3.89 -7.26
CA GLY A 175 -9.83 -4.31 -8.45
C GLY A 175 -11.34 -4.12 -8.33
N GLY A 176 -11.77 -3.11 -7.62
CA GLY A 176 -13.14 -2.60 -7.64
C GLY A 176 -13.51 -2.05 -9.03
N ASP A 177 -14.81 -1.88 -9.26
CA ASP A 177 -15.33 -1.39 -10.53
C ASP A 177 -15.05 0.11 -10.68
N PRO A 178 -14.18 0.52 -11.63
CA PRO A 178 -13.86 1.94 -11.83
C PRO A 178 -15.04 2.76 -12.41
N ASP A 179 -16.08 2.09 -12.86
CA ASP A 179 -17.29 2.69 -13.44
C ASP A 179 -18.44 2.82 -12.42
N SER A 180 -18.14 2.69 -11.13
CA SER A 180 -19.12 2.82 -10.04
C SER A 180 -18.53 3.54 -8.82
N GLY A 181 -19.38 3.87 -7.84
CA GLY A 181 -18.99 4.36 -6.52
C GLY A 181 -17.93 5.46 -6.54
N SER A 182 -16.85 5.27 -5.77
CA SER A 182 -15.74 6.21 -5.68
C SER A 182 -15.00 6.38 -7.01
N GLY A 183 -14.95 5.36 -7.87
CA GLY A 183 -14.37 5.46 -9.21
C GLY A 183 -14.99 6.59 -10.05
N LEU A 184 -16.31 6.78 -9.96
CA LEU A 184 -17.01 7.90 -10.62
C LEU A 184 -17.04 9.17 -9.78
N THR A 185 -17.33 9.04 -8.48
CA THR A 185 -17.49 10.20 -7.59
C THR A 185 -16.20 10.98 -7.44
N HIS A 186 -15.06 10.28 -7.40
CA HIS A 186 -13.72 10.82 -7.28
C HIS A 186 -12.88 10.67 -8.56
N ALA A 187 -13.53 10.55 -9.74
CA ALA A 187 -12.84 10.35 -11.01
C ALA A 187 -11.75 11.40 -11.32
N HIS A 188 -11.89 12.61 -10.79
CA HIS A 188 -10.95 13.72 -10.96
C HIS A 188 -10.32 14.14 -9.62
N ALA A 189 -10.10 13.20 -8.70
CA ALA A 189 -9.46 13.51 -7.43
C ALA A 189 -8.02 13.98 -7.62
N PRO A 190 -7.54 14.89 -6.77
CA PRO A 190 -6.12 15.25 -6.75
C PRO A 190 -5.25 14.03 -6.46
N MET A 191 -4.04 13.99 -6.98
CA MET A 191 -3.00 12.96 -6.80
C MET A 191 -3.23 11.65 -7.54
N LEU A 192 -4.47 11.21 -7.72
CA LEU A 192 -4.82 10.02 -8.51
C LEU A 192 -6.20 10.22 -9.13
N THR A 193 -6.28 10.11 -10.44
CA THR A 193 -7.55 10.15 -11.19
C THR A 193 -7.99 8.74 -11.58
N ARG A 194 -9.26 8.60 -11.96
CA ARG A 194 -9.75 7.36 -12.58
C ARG A 194 -8.95 6.99 -13.85
N GLU A 195 -8.58 8.00 -14.64
CA GLU A 195 -7.78 7.78 -15.86
C GLU A 195 -6.41 7.20 -15.53
N ASP A 196 -5.76 7.69 -14.47
CA ASP A 196 -4.50 7.12 -13.98
C ASP A 196 -4.67 5.65 -13.55
N VAL A 197 -5.76 5.33 -12.85
CA VAL A 197 -6.05 3.94 -12.44
C VAL A 197 -6.16 3.01 -13.66
N LEU A 198 -6.88 3.44 -14.69
CA LEU A 198 -7.03 2.68 -15.94
C LEU A 198 -5.69 2.54 -16.66
N PHE A 199 -4.91 3.62 -16.77
CA PHE A 199 -3.59 3.63 -17.38
C PHE A 199 -2.64 2.63 -16.68
N TYR A 200 -2.54 2.66 -15.34
CA TYR A 200 -1.70 1.72 -14.60
C TYR A 200 -2.19 0.27 -14.73
N THR A 201 -3.49 0.06 -14.81
CA THR A 201 -4.07 -1.28 -15.01
C THR A 201 -3.67 -1.86 -16.37
N ASP A 202 -3.81 -1.09 -17.44
CA ASP A 202 -3.43 -1.52 -18.79
C ASP A 202 -1.93 -1.78 -18.88
N LEU A 203 -1.11 -0.94 -18.30
CA LEU A 203 0.34 -1.08 -18.33
C LEU A 203 0.80 -2.32 -17.52
N ARG A 204 0.14 -2.60 -16.38
CA ARG A 204 0.43 -3.76 -15.53
C ARG A 204 0.30 -5.09 -16.29
N HIS A 205 -0.68 -5.19 -17.19
CA HIS A 205 -1.01 -6.43 -17.88
C HIS A 205 -0.48 -6.48 -19.32
N ALA A 206 0.16 -5.41 -19.80
CA ALA A 206 0.52 -5.25 -21.21
C ALA A 206 -0.70 -5.40 -22.14
N GLY A 207 -1.86 -4.94 -21.69
CA GLY A 207 -3.16 -5.05 -22.35
C GLY A 207 -4.31 -5.21 -21.35
N PRO A 208 -5.47 -5.73 -21.80
CA PRO A 208 -6.61 -5.93 -20.92
C PRO A 208 -6.26 -6.81 -19.72
N PRO A 209 -6.72 -6.46 -18.51
CA PRO A 209 -6.49 -7.29 -17.33
C PRO A 209 -7.18 -8.65 -17.50
N PRO A 210 -6.59 -9.74 -16.98
CA PRO A 210 -7.24 -11.04 -17.00
C PRO A 210 -8.54 -11.00 -16.19
N ALA A 211 -9.59 -11.63 -16.71
CA ALA A 211 -10.81 -11.83 -15.95
C ALA A 211 -10.57 -12.88 -14.84
N ASP A 212 -11.19 -12.67 -13.69
CA ASP A 212 -11.16 -13.60 -12.56
C ASP A 212 -9.76 -13.97 -12.06
N ASP A 213 -8.85 -12.98 -12.06
CA ASP A 213 -7.51 -13.17 -11.50
C ASP A 213 -7.35 -12.44 -10.16
N PRO A 214 -7.58 -13.10 -9.02
CA PRO A 214 -7.44 -12.48 -7.69
C PRO A 214 -5.98 -12.22 -7.29
N THR A 215 -4.99 -12.63 -8.05
CA THR A 215 -3.59 -12.22 -7.84
C THR A 215 -3.33 -10.82 -8.41
N SER A 216 -4.16 -10.39 -9.33
CA SER A 216 -4.19 -9.05 -9.89
C SER A 216 -5.24 -8.16 -9.22
N ALA A 217 -6.44 -8.68 -9.03
CA ALA A 217 -7.61 -7.97 -8.50
C ALA A 217 -8.20 -8.75 -7.31
N PRO A 218 -7.69 -8.56 -6.09
CA PRO A 218 -8.12 -9.31 -4.90
C PRO A 218 -9.63 -9.33 -4.63
N LEU A 219 -10.36 -8.30 -5.05
CA LEU A 219 -11.83 -8.27 -4.97
C LEU A 219 -12.53 -9.24 -5.93
N GLN A 220 -11.84 -9.82 -6.89
CA GLN A 220 -12.38 -10.87 -7.77
C GLN A 220 -12.24 -12.29 -7.17
N ASP A 221 -11.65 -12.44 -5.97
CA ASP A 221 -11.62 -13.73 -5.29
C ASP A 221 -13.04 -14.19 -4.93
N HIS A 222 -13.27 -15.48 -5.07
CA HIS A 222 -14.55 -16.13 -4.74
C HIS A 222 -14.58 -16.71 -3.32
N ASP A 223 -13.42 -16.72 -2.63
CA ASP A 223 -13.30 -17.23 -1.28
C ASP A 223 -12.43 -16.28 -0.41
N PHE A 224 -13.04 -15.65 0.58
CA PHE A 224 -12.40 -14.76 1.55
C PHE A 224 -12.18 -15.42 2.91
N SER A 225 -12.46 -16.72 3.06
CA SER A 225 -12.22 -17.46 4.28
C SER A 225 -10.74 -17.64 4.57
N GLY A 226 -10.37 -17.76 5.85
CA GLY A 226 -8.99 -18.04 6.26
C GLY A 226 -7.96 -16.95 5.95
N LEU A 227 -8.40 -15.76 5.54
CA LEU A 227 -7.53 -14.59 5.45
C LEU A 227 -7.17 -14.08 6.87
N PRO A 228 -5.98 -13.48 7.04
CA PRO A 228 -5.54 -13.00 8.34
C PRO A 228 -6.38 -11.79 8.81
N PRO A 229 -6.29 -11.41 10.11
CA PRO A 229 -6.84 -10.15 10.60
C PRO A 229 -6.41 -8.98 9.72
N THR A 230 -7.37 -8.15 9.29
CA THR A 230 -7.15 -7.14 8.24
C THR A 230 -7.61 -5.76 8.69
N LEU A 231 -6.72 -4.76 8.55
CA LEU A 231 -7.09 -3.35 8.48
C LEU A 231 -6.95 -2.88 7.03
N ALA A 232 -8.04 -2.38 6.44
CA ALA A 232 -8.05 -1.74 5.13
C ALA A 232 -8.41 -0.26 5.29
N ILE A 233 -7.57 0.63 4.77
CA ILE A 233 -7.74 2.08 4.91
C ILE A 233 -7.97 2.69 3.54
N GLY A 234 -9.10 3.37 3.34
CA GLY A 234 -9.38 4.20 2.16
C GLY A 234 -9.03 5.67 2.44
N ALA A 235 -8.64 6.41 1.43
CA ALA A 235 -8.61 7.87 1.47
C ALA A 235 -9.94 8.40 0.92
N GLU A 236 -10.58 9.38 1.57
CA GLU A 236 -11.90 9.85 1.13
C GLU A 236 -11.85 10.43 -0.29
N CYS A 237 -10.82 11.20 -0.61
CA CYS A 237 -10.69 11.87 -1.90
C CYS A 237 -9.84 11.03 -2.88
N ASP A 238 -10.32 9.82 -3.20
CA ASP A 238 -9.57 8.82 -3.97
C ASP A 238 -10.55 7.95 -4.78
N PRO A 239 -10.34 7.71 -6.09
CA PRO A 239 -11.15 6.79 -6.87
C PRO A 239 -11.13 5.34 -6.35
N LEU A 240 -10.12 4.96 -5.55
CA LEU A 240 -9.98 3.63 -4.94
C LEU A 240 -10.62 3.52 -3.55
N CYS A 241 -11.28 4.56 -3.05
CA CYS A 241 -11.77 4.65 -1.67
C CYS A 241 -12.65 3.45 -1.26
N ASP A 242 -13.55 3.02 -2.14
CA ASP A 242 -14.53 1.97 -1.85
C ASP A 242 -13.91 0.57 -1.74
N ASP A 243 -12.73 0.34 -2.31
CA ASP A 243 -12.07 -0.97 -2.33
C ASP A 243 -11.78 -1.48 -0.91
N ALA A 244 -11.36 -0.59 -0.03
CA ALA A 244 -11.05 -0.93 1.37
C ALA A 244 -12.28 -1.48 2.11
N ALA A 245 -13.42 -0.79 1.99
CA ALA A 245 -14.67 -1.20 2.62
C ALA A 245 -15.22 -2.49 2.01
N ALA A 246 -15.17 -2.62 0.68
CA ALA A 246 -15.62 -3.81 -0.03
C ALA A 246 -14.83 -5.05 0.38
N TYR A 247 -13.50 -4.93 0.48
CA TYR A 247 -12.63 -6.04 0.85
C TYR A 247 -12.85 -6.49 2.30
N ALA A 248 -12.91 -5.54 3.24
CA ALA A 248 -13.18 -5.84 4.65
C ALA A 248 -14.56 -6.49 4.84
N ALA A 249 -15.58 -6.03 4.13
CA ALA A 249 -16.93 -6.61 4.19
C ALA A 249 -16.93 -8.08 3.72
N ARG A 250 -16.21 -8.42 2.64
CA ARG A 250 -16.12 -9.79 2.15
C ARG A 250 -15.39 -10.73 3.12
N ILE A 251 -14.31 -10.27 3.74
CA ILE A 251 -13.61 -11.04 4.79
C ILE A 251 -14.54 -11.29 5.97
N THR A 252 -15.25 -10.27 6.43
CA THR A 252 -16.18 -10.39 7.57
C THR A 252 -17.34 -11.33 7.23
N ALA A 253 -17.91 -11.24 6.03
CA ALA A 253 -18.97 -12.14 5.56
C ALA A 253 -18.51 -13.61 5.48
N ALA A 254 -17.22 -13.84 5.23
CA ALA A 254 -16.59 -15.17 5.23
C ALA A 254 -16.17 -15.66 6.63
N GLY A 255 -16.54 -14.94 7.71
CA GLY A 255 -16.22 -15.29 9.10
C GLY A 255 -14.82 -14.87 9.57
N GLY A 256 -14.09 -14.10 8.77
CA GLY A 256 -12.80 -13.51 9.14
C GLY A 256 -12.96 -12.23 9.98
N ARG A 257 -11.83 -11.67 10.41
CA ARG A 257 -11.77 -10.39 11.15
C ARG A 257 -11.19 -9.30 10.26
N ALA A 258 -12.01 -8.33 9.89
CA ALA A 258 -11.55 -7.19 9.10
C ALA A 258 -12.23 -5.90 9.55
N MET A 259 -11.52 -4.78 9.41
CA MET A 259 -12.00 -3.43 9.66
C MET A 259 -11.62 -2.55 8.47
N ALA A 260 -12.55 -1.74 8.02
CA ALA A 260 -12.29 -0.68 7.06
C ALA A 260 -12.38 0.68 7.75
N VAL A 261 -11.48 1.58 7.36
CA VAL A 261 -11.48 2.98 7.79
C VAL A 261 -11.35 3.86 6.55
N VAL A 262 -12.20 4.87 6.43
CA VAL A 262 -12.05 5.94 5.43
C VAL A 262 -11.48 7.16 6.14
N GLU A 263 -10.33 7.64 5.68
CA GLU A 263 -9.64 8.80 6.26
C GLU A 263 -10.20 10.09 5.64
N PRO A 264 -10.92 10.93 6.43
CA PRO A 264 -11.62 12.09 5.88
C PRO A 264 -10.68 13.13 5.30
N GLY A 265 -11.00 13.64 4.11
CA GLY A 265 -10.26 14.70 3.43
C GLY A 265 -8.85 14.36 3.01
N LEU A 266 -8.41 13.11 3.16
CA LEU A 266 -7.13 12.64 2.65
C LEU A 266 -7.25 12.19 1.19
N VAL A 267 -6.13 12.28 0.47
CA VAL A 267 -5.97 11.94 -0.94
C VAL A 267 -5.09 10.71 -1.10
N HIS A 268 -5.07 10.10 -2.27
CA HIS A 268 -4.13 9.02 -2.58
C HIS A 268 -2.68 9.42 -2.30
N GLY A 269 -1.88 8.52 -1.76
CA GLY A 269 -0.45 8.77 -1.46
C GLY A 269 -0.19 9.65 -0.23
N TYR A 270 -1.18 9.92 0.61
CA TYR A 270 -1.04 10.80 1.79
C TYR A 270 -0.01 10.36 2.82
N LEU A 271 0.45 9.11 2.81
CA LEU A 271 1.47 8.63 3.76
C LEU A 271 2.74 9.49 3.75
N ARG A 272 3.09 10.08 2.62
CA ARG A 272 4.25 10.99 2.49
C ARG A 272 4.07 12.27 3.29
N ALA A 273 2.81 12.67 3.51
CA ALA A 273 2.45 13.85 4.27
C ALA A 273 2.37 13.63 5.80
N ARG A 274 2.66 12.41 6.30
CA ARG A 274 2.50 12.04 7.72
C ARG A 274 3.23 12.95 8.72
N ALA A 275 4.28 13.64 8.28
CA ALA A 275 5.02 14.58 9.13
C ALA A 275 4.48 16.02 9.06
N THR A 276 3.61 16.36 8.11
CA THR A 276 3.18 17.74 7.84
C THR A 276 1.67 17.93 7.83
N VAL A 277 0.91 16.85 7.65
CA VAL A 277 -0.56 16.86 7.64
C VAL A 277 -1.07 16.11 8.86
N PRO A 278 -1.76 16.76 9.81
CA PRO A 278 -2.21 16.13 11.05
C PRO A 278 -3.11 14.90 10.84
N ARG A 279 -4.00 14.93 9.83
CA ARG A 279 -4.86 13.78 9.50
C ARG A 279 -4.03 12.59 8.99
N ALA A 280 -3.02 12.84 8.16
CA ALA A 280 -2.10 11.79 7.70
C ALA A 280 -1.25 11.22 8.85
N ALA A 281 -0.82 12.07 9.80
CA ALA A 281 -0.15 11.62 11.02
C ALA A 281 -1.06 10.71 11.86
N ALA A 282 -2.32 11.08 12.07
CA ALA A 282 -3.29 10.28 12.81
C ALA A 282 -3.58 8.94 12.14
N SER A 283 -3.67 8.91 10.81
CA SER A 283 -3.78 7.66 10.04
C SER A 283 -2.53 6.80 10.21
N PHE A 284 -1.34 7.39 10.16
CA PHE A 284 -0.09 6.65 10.38
C PHE A 284 0.01 6.11 11.82
N ASP A 285 -0.45 6.86 12.82
CA ASP A 285 -0.58 6.39 14.22
C ASP A 285 -1.47 5.15 14.31
N ARG A 286 -2.58 5.12 13.58
CA ARG A 286 -3.48 3.96 13.48
C ARG A 286 -2.78 2.75 12.87
N ILE A 287 -2.02 2.94 11.78
CA ILE A 287 -1.24 1.89 11.13
C ILE A 287 -0.25 1.27 12.14
N ILE A 288 0.50 2.09 12.86
CA ILE A 288 1.46 1.65 13.87
C ILE A 288 0.78 0.87 15.00
N ALA A 289 -0.32 1.41 15.54
CA ALA A 289 -1.08 0.75 16.59
C ALA A 289 -1.62 -0.62 16.14
N THR A 290 -2.10 -0.70 14.89
CA THR A 290 -2.62 -1.95 14.33
C THR A 290 -1.52 -2.99 14.12
N LEU A 291 -0.39 -2.61 13.54
CA LEU A 291 0.76 -3.52 13.38
C LEU A 291 1.24 -4.05 14.73
N THR A 292 1.28 -3.18 15.75
CA THR A 292 1.66 -3.57 17.12
C THR A 292 0.66 -4.55 17.72
N ALA A 293 -0.65 -4.29 17.59
CA ALA A 293 -1.69 -5.18 18.08
C ALA A 293 -1.64 -6.55 17.38
N PHE A 294 -1.57 -6.57 16.05
CA PHE A 294 -1.47 -7.82 15.28
C PHE A 294 -0.20 -8.61 15.62
N ALA A 295 0.91 -7.93 15.90
CA ALA A 295 2.14 -8.59 16.36
C ALA A 295 1.95 -9.31 17.70
N ALA A 296 1.17 -8.73 18.61
CA ALA A 296 0.81 -9.33 19.90
C ALA A 296 -0.27 -10.44 19.78
N GLY A 297 -0.91 -10.57 18.62
CA GLY A 297 -2.05 -11.47 18.40
C GLY A 297 -3.39 -10.85 18.86
N ASP A 298 -3.39 -9.55 19.10
CA ASP A 298 -4.55 -8.78 19.55
C ASP A 298 -5.27 -8.11 18.38
N TRP A 299 -6.49 -7.65 18.65
CA TRP A 299 -7.23 -6.77 17.76
C TRP A 299 -7.05 -5.32 18.21
N PRO A 300 -6.87 -4.35 17.27
CA PRO A 300 -6.71 -2.95 17.66
C PRO A 300 -7.88 -2.49 18.54
N SER A 301 -7.57 -1.88 19.68
CA SER A 301 -8.55 -1.26 20.55
C SER A 301 -8.99 0.08 19.95
N GLY A 302 -10.28 0.26 19.75
CA GLY A 302 -10.90 1.45 19.17
C GLY A 302 -11.58 1.12 17.85
N ASP A 303 -12.59 0.28 17.92
CA ASP A 303 -13.53 0.06 16.81
C ASP A 303 -14.15 1.42 16.43
N PRO A 304 -14.00 1.93 15.21
CA PRO A 304 -14.83 3.02 14.74
C PRO A 304 -16.26 2.45 14.66
N GLN A 305 -17.14 2.92 15.53
CA GLN A 305 -18.58 2.68 15.46
C GLN A 305 -19.17 3.32 14.22
#